data_0aa501585d6746802516dacf4ff068aa
#
_entry.id   0aa501585d6746802516dacf4ff068aa
#
_cell.length_a   1.000
_cell.length_b   1.000
_cell.length_c   1.000
_cell.angle_alpha   90.00
_cell.angle_beta   90.00
_cell.angle_gamma   90.00
#
_symmetry.space_group_name_H-M   'P 1'
#
loop_
_entity.id
_entity.type
_entity.pdbx_description
1 polymer ?
#
loop_
_entity_poly.entity_id
_entity_poly.type
_entity_poly.pdbx_seq_one_letter_code
_entity_poly.pdbx_strand_id
1 'polypeptide(L)'
;MKKSKLETRLEVGDEVIYFDGKTLMEITKVESVDKESKSAMLANRIRINRQPNSKDHTYHRVERNKEGNAWRKEDALSLYEAYRAKRNIVKLAGGLLAAVKVLNFLNPDEAEILNKLNSKIEKLCTLVGK
;
A
#
# COMPACT_ATOMS: atom_id res chain seq x y z
N MET A 1 -8.35 -19.85 7.81
CA MET A 1 -9.82 -20.02 7.74
C MET A 1 -10.44 -18.93 6.90
N LYS A 2 -11.29 -19.31 5.97
CA LYS A 2 -12.02 -18.31 5.15
C LYS A 2 -13.17 -17.74 5.97
N LYS A 3 -13.26 -16.42 6.02
CA LYS A 3 -14.39 -15.73 6.64
C LYS A 3 -15.66 -15.97 5.83
N SER A 4 -16.80 -16.04 6.48
CA SER A 4 -18.07 -16.12 5.77
C SER A 4 -18.35 -14.79 5.07
N LYS A 5 -19.27 -14.79 4.08
CA LYS A 5 -19.66 -13.55 3.41
C LYS A 5 -20.18 -12.50 4.37
N LEU A 6 -20.91 -12.93 5.40
CA LEU A 6 -21.43 -12.00 6.41
C LEU A 6 -20.32 -11.36 7.25
N GLU A 7 -19.30 -12.16 7.59
CA GLU A 7 -18.19 -11.66 8.41
C GLU A 7 -17.30 -10.68 7.65
N THR A 8 -17.25 -10.79 6.31
CA THR A 8 -16.42 -9.90 5.51
C THR A 8 -17.15 -8.65 5.05
N ARG A 9 -18.46 -8.55 5.34
CA ARG A 9 -19.25 -7.37 5.01
C ARG A 9 -18.82 -6.18 5.88
N LEU A 10 -18.56 -5.06 5.21
CA LEU A 10 -18.11 -3.86 5.91
C LEU A 10 -19.22 -3.25 6.78
N GLU A 11 -18.81 -2.80 7.96
CA GLU A 11 -19.67 -2.08 8.90
C GLU A 11 -19.06 -0.73 9.24
N VAL A 12 -19.88 0.20 9.73
CA VAL A 12 -19.41 1.52 10.13
C VAL A 12 -18.30 1.39 11.17
N GLY A 13 -17.21 2.10 10.95
CA GLY A 13 -16.06 2.09 11.84
C GLY A 13 -14.96 1.11 11.43
N ASP A 14 -15.25 0.20 10.50
CA ASP A 14 -14.22 -0.73 10.01
C ASP A 14 -13.09 0.03 9.31
N GLU A 15 -11.85 -0.34 9.61
CA GLU A 15 -10.69 0.24 8.95
C GLU A 15 -10.34 -0.52 7.68
N VAL A 16 -10.10 0.23 6.62
CA VAL A 16 -9.71 -0.34 5.32
C VAL A 16 -8.52 0.43 4.77
N ILE A 17 -7.78 -0.24 3.89
CA ILE A 17 -6.72 0.37 3.11
C ILE A 17 -7.27 0.55 1.70
N TYR A 18 -7.28 1.79 1.22
CA TYR A 18 -7.78 2.13 -0.12
C TYR A 18 -6.63 2.47 -1.04
N PHE A 19 -6.63 1.91 -2.25
CA PHE A 19 -5.67 2.20 -3.30
C PHE A 19 -6.42 2.66 -4.55
N ASP A 20 -6.01 3.81 -5.09
CA ASP A 20 -6.69 4.41 -6.24
C ASP A 20 -6.32 3.78 -7.61
N GLY A 21 -5.46 2.78 -7.59
CA GLY A 21 -5.01 2.12 -8.81
C GLY A 21 -3.78 2.75 -9.45
N LYS A 22 -3.30 3.86 -8.91
CA LYS A 22 -2.15 4.60 -9.49
C LYS A 22 -1.06 4.86 -8.46
N THR A 23 -1.24 5.84 -7.61
CA THR A 23 -0.19 6.30 -6.70
C THR A 23 -0.63 6.47 -5.26
N LEU A 24 -1.93 6.61 -5.02
CA LEU A 24 -2.43 6.86 -3.67
C LEU A 24 -2.86 5.58 -2.98
N MET A 25 -2.29 5.32 -1.82
CA MET A 25 -2.74 4.27 -0.92
C MET A 25 -2.86 4.87 0.47
N GLU A 26 -4.01 4.68 1.11
CA GLU A 26 -4.27 5.29 2.42
C GLU A 26 -5.10 4.39 3.31
N ILE A 27 -4.95 4.58 4.62
CA ILE A 27 -5.81 3.94 5.61
C ILE A 27 -7.00 4.88 5.85
N THR A 28 -8.21 4.33 5.75
CA THR A 28 -9.42 5.10 5.98
C THR A 28 -10.44 4.23 6.73
N LYS A 29 -11.60 4.79 7.03
CA LYS A 29 -12.65 4.08 7.76
C LYS A 29 -13.95 4.13 7.00
N VAL A 30 -14.79 3.12 7.23
CA VAL A 30 -16.17 3.12 6.75
C VAL A 30 -16.96 4.14 7.56
N GLU A 31 -17.48 5.15 6.89
CA GLU A 31 -18.27 6.22 7.51
C GLU A 31 -19.74 5.87 7.57
N SER A 32 -20.25 5.23 6.49
CA SER A 32 -21.66 4.82 6.45
C SER A 32 -21.81 3.62 5.51
N VAL A 33 -22.89 2.88 5.64
CA VAL A 33 -23.21 1.76 4.76
C VAL A 33 -24.62 1.95 4.20
N ASP A 34 -24.81 1.55 2.95
CA ASP A 34 -26.11 1.54 2.28
C ASP A 34 -26.51 0.09 2.07
N LYS A 35 -27.50 -0.35 2.83
CA LYS A 35 -27.96 -1.74 2.79
C LYS A 35 -28.64 -2.07 1.47
N GLU A 36 -29.33 -1.09 0.88
CA GLU A 36 -30.07 -1.31 -0.37
C GLU A 36 -29.13 -1.43 -1.57
N SER A 37 -28.16 -0.52 -1.70
CA SER A 37 -27.21 -0.56 -2.79
C SER A 37 -26.03 -1.49 -2.52
N LYS A 38 -25.95 -2.04 -1.32
CA LYS A 38 -24.87 -2.94 -0.88
C LYS A 38 -23.49 -2.29 -1.01
N SER A 39 -23.41 -1.01 -0.70
CA SER A 39 -22.18 -0.24 -0.75
C SER A 39 -21.82 0.35 0.59
N ALA A 40 -20.58 0.78 0.71
CA ALA A 40 -20.07 1.46 1.89
C ALA A 40 -19.39 2.76 1.46
N MET A 41 -19.64 3.83 2.21
CA MET A 41 -18.99 5.13 1.98
C MET A 41 -17.82 5.25 2.95
N LEU A 42 -16.64 5.50 2.40
CA LEU A 42 -15.44 5.72 3.21
C LEU A 42 -15.31 7.18 3.62
N ALA A 43 -14.50 7.43 4.64
CA ALA A 43 -14.27 8.79 5.14
C ALA A 43 -13.67 9.71 4.06
N ASN A 44 -12.98 9.14 3.08
CA ASN A 44 -12.43 9.91 1.96
C ASN A 44 -13.45 10.20 0.85
N ARG A 45 -14.74 9.93 1.10
CA ARG A 45 -15.86 10.18 0.19
C ARG A 45 -15.91 9.23 -1.01
N ILE A 46 -15.17 8.13 -0.96
CA ILE A 46 -15.19 7.11 -2.00
C ILE A 46 -16.14 6.00 -1.58
N ARG A 47 -16.96 5.54 -2.51
CA ARG A 47 -17.92 4.47 -2.29
C ARG A 47 -17.36 3.17 -2.86
N ILE A 48 -17.40 2.10 -2.05
CA ILE A 48 -16.93 0.78 -2.45
C ILE A 48 -18.00 -0.25 -2.17
N ASN A 49 -17.83 -1.45 -2.72
CA ASN A 49 -18.73 -2.56 -2.42
C ASN A 49 -18.67 -2.86 -0.92
N ARG A 50 -19.82 -3.16 -0.31
CA ARG A 50 -19.86 -3.54 1.10
C ARG A 50 -19.36 -4.97 1.31
N GLN A 51 -19.52 -5.85 0.31
CA GLN A 51 -18.99 -7.21 0.35
C GLN A 51 -17.84 -7.36 -0.63
N PRO A 52 -16.78 -8.07 -0.28
CA PRO A 52 -15.63 -8.22 -1.16
C PRO A 52 -15.86 -9.27 -2.22
N ASN A 53 -14.96 -9.30 -3.21
CA ASN A 53 -14.86 -10.41 -4.14
C ASN A 53 -14.56 -11.68 -3.33
N SER A 54 -15.23 -12.78 -3.65
CA SER A 54 -15.13 -14.03 -2.89
C SER A 54 -13.74 -14.68 -2.94
N LYS A 55 -12.93 -14.36 -3.94
CA LYS A 55 -11.62 -15.01 -4.12
C LYS A 55 -10.49 -14.36 -3.32
N ASP A 56 -10.41 -13.04 -3.35
CA ASP A 56 -9.25 -12.32 -2.82
C ASP A 56 -9.58 -11.31 -1.74
N HIS A 57 -10.83 -11.28 -1.29
CA HIS A 57 -11.31 -10.35 -0.27
C HIS A 57 -11.09 -8.88 -0.64
N THR A 58 -11.06 -8.56 -1.93
CA THR A 58 -10.88 -7.20 -2.42
C THR A 58 -12.22 -6.50 -2.56
N TYR A 59 -12.34 -5.29 -2.03
CA TYR A 59 -13.48 -4.40 -2.22
C TYR A 59 -13.13 -3.48 -3.38
N HIS A 60 -14.12 -3.17 -4.22
CA HIS A 60 -13.91 -2.36 -5.42
C HIS A 60 -14.70 -1.07 -5.37
N ARG A 61 -14.13 0.00 -5.92
CA ARG A 61 -14.84 1.26 -6.08
C ARG A 61 -16.04 1.03 -7.01
N VAL A 62 -17.22 1.50 -6.59
CA VAL A 62 -18.46 1.26 -7.36
C VAL A 62 -18.76 2.35 -8.37
N GLU A 63 -18.05 3.47 -8.32
CA GLU A 63 -18.26 4.57 -9.23
C GLU A 63 -17.85 4.18 -10.65
N ARG A 64 -18.72 4.49 -11.61
CA ARG A 64 -18.50 4.13 -13.00
C ARG A 64 -17.28 4.82 -13.59
N ASN A 65 -16.46 4.07 -14.33
CA ASN A 65 -15.24 4.56 -14.98
C ASN A 65 -14.17 5.08 -14.02
N LYS A 66 -14.26 4.68 -12.76
CA LYS A 66 -13.24 5.00 -11.74
C LYS A 66 -12.65 3.71 -11.20
N GLU A 67 -11.34 3.66 -11.12
CA GLU A 67 -10.64 2.52 -10.54
C GLU A 67 -10.35 2.78 -9.06
N GLY A 68 -10.35 1.72 -8.29
CA GLY A 68 -9.98 1.77 -6.90
C GLY A 68 -10.28 0.45 -6.23
N ASN A 69 -9.39 0.05 -5.36
CA ASN A 69 -9.51 -1.18 -4.59
C ASN A 69 -9.34 -0.87 -3.12
N ALA A 70 -9.97 -1.69 -2.30
CA ALA A 70 -9.79 -1.57 -0.85
C ALA A 70 -9.72 -2.96 -0.24
N TRP A 71 -9.09 -3.05 0.90
CA TRP A 71 -8.96 -4.28 1.66
C TRP A 71 -9.12 -3.94 3.13
N ARG A 72 -9.57 -4.89 3.93
CA ARG A 72 -9.53 -4.70 5.36
C ARG A 72 -8.08 -4.45 5.77
N LYS A 73 -7.88 -3.58 6.75
CA LYS A 73 -6.54 -3.18 7.17
C LYS A 73 -5.62 -4.39 7.45
N GLU A 74 -6.14 -5.40 8.15
CA GLU A 74 -5.35 -6.58 8.48
C GLU A 74 -4.94 -7.41 7.27
N ASP A 75 -5.68 -7.30 6.16
CA ASP A 75 -5.41 -8.09 4.95
C ASP A 75 -4.37 -7.44 4.03
N ALA A 76 -4.14 -6.15 4.17
CA ALA A 76 -3.25 -5.43 3.27
C ALA A 76 -2.21 -4.57 3.99
N LEU A 77 -2.01 -4.78 5.28
CA LEU A 77 -1.10 -3.95 6.05
C LEU A 77 0.34 -4.00 5.51
N SER A 78 0.79 -5.19 5.10
CA SER A 78 2.14 -5.34 4.54
C SER A 78 2.31 -4.57 3.22
N LEU A 79 1.25 -4.52 2.40
CA LEU A 79 1.26 -3.74 1.16
C LEU A 79 1.32 -2.25 1.47
N TYR A 80 0.59 -1.80 2.48
CA TYR A 80 0.61 -0.41 2.89
C TYR A 80 1.99 0.00 3.42
N GLU A 81 2.60 -0.86 4.21
CA GLU A 81 3.95 -0.61 4.73
C GLU A 81 4.97 -0.53 3.60
N ALA A 82 4.87 -1.41 2.60
CA ALA A 82 5.73 -1.38 1.42
C ALA A 82 5.53 -0.10 0.61
N TYR A 83 4.28 0.35 0.47
CA TYR A 83 3.96 1.60 -0.20
C TYR A 83 4.62 2.79 0.52
N ARG A 84 4.54 2.83 1.84
CA ARG A 84 5.18 3.89 2.62
C ARG A 84 6.69 3.86 2.48
N ALA A 85 7.27 2.66 2.50
CA ALA A 85 8.71 2.49 2.31
C ALA A 85 9.15 3.00 0.93
N LYS A 86 8.39 2.66 -0.10
CA LYS A 86 8.66 3.14 -1.46
C LYS A 86 8.66 4.67 -1.52
N ARG A 87 7.64 5.30 -0.94
CA ARG A 87 7.55 6.76 -0.93
C ARG A 87 8.72 7.39 -0.19
N ASN A 88 9.10 6.79 0.94
CA ASN A 88 10.22 7.28 1.71
C ASN A 88 11.54 7.19 0.94
N ILE A 89 11.75 6.07 0.26
CA ILE A 89 12.95 5.88 -0.58
C ILE A 89 13.01 6.92 -1.68
N VAL A 90 11.91 7.15 -2.39
CA VAL A 90 11.85 8.16 -3.46
C VAL A 90 12.16 9.54 -2.91
N LYS A 91 11.59 9.88 -1.74
CA LYS A 91 11.83 11.17 -1.10
C LYS A 91 13.31 11.37 -0.73
N LEU A 92 13.98 10.32 -0.30
CA LEU A 92 15.36 10.37 0.15
C LEU A 92 16.38 10.20 -0.99
N ALA A 93 15.93 9.79 -2.19
CA ALA A 93 16.83 9.44 -3.29
C ALA A 93 17.80 10.56 -3.66
N GLY A 94 17.33 11.79 -3.72
CA GLY A 94 18.17 12.93 -4.05
C GLY A 94 19.26 13.17 -3.01
N GLY A 95 18.88 13.11 -1.74
CA GLY A 95 19.84 13.23 -0.63
C GLY A 95 20.79 12.06 -0.56
N LEU A 96 20.29 10.86 -0.87
CA LEU A 96 21.12 9.66 -0.86
C LEU A 96 22.25 9.74 -1.90
N LEU A 97 21.96 10.21 -3.10
CA LEU A 97 22.95 10.36 -4.14
C LEU A 97 24.08 11.31 -3.71
N ALA A 98 23.71 12.44 -3.13
CA ALA A 98 24.70 13.40 -2.62
C ALA A 98 25.54 12.80 -1.49
N ALA A 99 24.88 12.09 -0.57
CA ALA A 99 25.57 11.46 0.55
C ALA A 99 26.58 10.40 0.09
N VAL A 100 26.19 9.58 -0.89
CA VAL A 100 27.07 8.53 -1.41
C VAL A 100 28.31 9.13 -2.07
N LYS A 101 28.17 10.25 -2.76
CA LYS A 101 29.28 10.90 -3.45
C LYS A 101 30.38 11.40 -2.49
N VAL A 102 30.02 11.73 -1.25
CA VAL A 102 30.99 12.24 -0.28
C VAL A 102 31.54 11.15 0.64
N LEU A 103 31.04 9.92 0.55
CA LEU A 103 31.57 8.82 1.35
C LEU A 103 33.00 8.49 0.93
N ASN A 104 33.85 8.29 1.94
CA ASN A 104 35.25 7.97 1.71
C ASN A 104 35.48 6.46 1.79
N PHE A 105 35.69 5.82 0.64
CA PHE A 105 35.89 4.37 0.57
C PHE A 105 37.20 3.90 1.23
N LEU A 106 38.09 4.81 1.59
CA LEU A 106 39.30 4.48 2.34
C LEU A 106 39.03 4.32 3.83
N ASN A 107 37.89 4.78 4.30
CA ASN A 107 37.46 4.59 5.68
C ASN A 107 36.73 3.23 5.77
N PRO A 108 37.24 2.29 6.65
CA PRO A 108 36.63 0.95 6.70
C PRO A 108 35.14 0.95 7.02
N ASP A 109 34.67 1.84 7.88
CA ASP A 109 33.24 1.91 8.23
C ASP A 109 32.39 2.37 7.03
N GLU A 110 32.85 3.39 6.33
CA GLU A 110 32.16 3.90 5.14
C GLU A 110 32.19 2.87 4.00
N ALA A 111 33.31 2.17 3.85
CA ALA A 111 33.42 1.10 2.84
C ALA A 111 32.42 -0.03 3.10
N GLU A 112 32.24 -0.41 4.36
CA GLU A 112 31.26 -1.42 4.74
C GLU A 112 29.84 -0.97 4.40
N ILE A 113 29.51 0.28 4.69
CA ILE A 113 28.19 0.85 4.35
C ILE A 113 27.97 0.82 2.85
N LEU A 114 28.95 1.22 2.06
CA LEU A 114 28.87 1.21 0.60
C LEU A 114 28.64 -0.20 0.06
N ASN A 115 29.37 -1.18 0.58
CA ASN A 115 29.25 -2.56 0.14
C ASN A 115 27.86 -3.13 0.45
N LYS A 116 27.34 -2.86 1.62
CA LYS A 116 25.98 -3.29 2.01
C LYS A 116 24.92 -2.63 1.15
N LEU A 117 25.06 -1.32 0.92
CA LEU A 117 24.10 -0.58 0.09
C LEU A 117 24.12 -1.07 -1.35
N ASN A 118 25.30 -1.27 -1.92
CA ASN A 118 25.45 -1.77 -3.28
C ASN A 118 24.76 -3.13 -3.46
N SER A 119 24.98 -4.04 -2.51
CA SER A 119 24.35 -5.36 -2.53
C SER A 119 22.82 -5.28 -2.52
N LYS A 120 22.27 -4.40 -1.69
CA LYS A 120 20.82 -4.21 -1.61
C LYS A 120 20.24 -3.59 -2.89
N ILE A 121 20.95 -2.63 -3.47
CA ILE A 121 20.51 -1.99 -4.72
C ILE A 121 20.54 -2.98 -5.89
N GLU A 122 21.60 -3.78 -6.00
CA GLU A 122 21.70 -4.81 -7.03
C GLU A 122 20.54 -5.80 -6.94
N LYS A 123 20.22 -6.22 -5.71
CA LYS A 123 19.11 -7.14 -5.46
C LYS A 123 17.77 -6.55 -5.92
N LEU A 124 17.53 -5.29 -5.61
CA LEU A 124 16.32 -4.58 -6.04
C LEU A 124 16.25 -4.48 -7.56
N CYS A 125 17.34 -4.10 -8.21
CA CYS A 125 17.40 -3.98 -9.67
C CYS A 125 17.15 -5.31 -10.36
N THR A 126 17.67 -6.40 -9.80
CA THR A 126 17.44 -7.74 -10.32
C THR A 126 15.96 -8.13 -10.24
N LEU A 127 15.30 -7.80 -9.13
CA LEU A 127 13.87 -8.07 -8.94
C LEU A 127 13.00 -7.30 -9.92
N VAL A 128 13.32 -6.01 -10.14
CA VAL A 128 12.54 -5.14 -11.03
C VAL A 128 12.84 -5.42 -12.51
N GLY A 129 14.04 -5.84 -12.82
CA GLY A 129 14.48 -6.07 -14.19
C GLY A 129 13.98 -7.36 -14.85
N LYS A 130 13.20 -8.13 -14.12
CA LYS A 130 12.63 -9.38 -14.66
C LYS A 130 11.26 -9.17 -15.31
#